data_199935d785641fd27debf8c1f86fc8a7
#
_entry.id   199935d785641fd27debf8c1f86fc8a7
#
_cell.length_a   1.000
_cell.length_b   1.000
_cell.length_c   1.000
_cell.angle_alpha   90.00
_cell.angle_beta   90.00
_cell.angle_gamma   90.00
#
_symmetry.space_group_name_H-M   'P 1'
#
loop_
_entity.id
_entity.type
_entity.pdbx_description
1 polymer ?
#
loop_
_entity_poly.entity_id
_entity_poly.type
_entity_poly.pdbx_seq_one_letter_code
_entity_poly.pdbx_strand_id
1 'polypeptide(L)'
;MDRKLSPHVGRGILAALCLTALIGAPATAQDGAPDRSQYTEMSSEELAQHLMFKAGGFKIDMATQEGTTVGKRLQQDALQKTCSGRSQMDSANVSKVIELARNSMEYPDGGIELGDWKKGQALSENAFGFRVGHNIDDHSAKETGGLCINCHKMEEKKAIRSGTLGPSLVNYGNNRGTGEDTKKYTYEVLYNPHVFFPCTKMPRFGVNGVLTQEKISHIMAYLLDPESPVNE
;
A
#
# COMPACT_ATOMS: atom_id res chain seq x y z
N MET A 1 31.32 45.33 -50.23
CA MET A 1 30.30 46.40 -50.35
C MET A 1 30.09 46.97 -48.95
N ASP A 2 30.62 48.16 -48.81
CA ASP A 2 30.67 49.01 -47.62
C ASP A 2 29.29 49.48 -47.19
N ARG A 3 29.05 49.55 -45.89
CA ARG A 3 28.25 50.59 -45.27
C ARG A 3 28.59 50.72 -43.77
N LYS A 4 29.44 51.64 -43.55
CA LYS A 4 29.38 52.90 -42.81
C LYS A 4 28.67 52.86 -41.46
N LEU A 5 29.51 52.98 -40.44
CA LEU A 5 29.24 53.48 -39.09
C LEU A 5 28.76 54.91 -39.10
N SER A 6 27.83 55.27 -38.26
CA SER A 6 27.55 56.62 -37.84
C SER A 6 27.34 56.70 -36.32
N PRO A 7 27.94 57.61 -35.60
CA PRO A 7 27.87 57.67 -34.16
C PRO A 7 26.77 58.67 -33.72
N HIS A 8 25.91 58.30 -32.81
CA HIS A 8 25.13 59.29 -32.06
C HIS A 8 25.54 59.23 -30.58
N VAL A 9 26.21 60.34 -30.23
CA VAL A 9 26.41 60.80 -28.85
C VAL A 9 25.05 61.21 -28.26
N GLY A 10 24.66 60.69 -27.15
CA GLY A 10 23.43 61.08 -26.44
C GLY A 10 23.59 60.92 -24.94
N ARG A 11 23.88 62.01 -24.34
CA ARG A 11 23.70 62.51 -22.96
C ARG A 11 23.28 61.54 -21.90
N GLY A 12 24.09 61.48 -20.86
CA GLY A 12 23.89 60.77 -19.63
C GLY A 12 22.70 61.31 -18.81
N ILE A 13 22.00 60.38 -18.23
CA ILE A 13 21.14 60.59 -17.05
C ILE A 13 21.70 59.66 -15.98
N LEU A 14 22.28 60.26 -14.94
CA LEU A 14 22.61 59.58 -13.71
C LEU A 14 21.29 59.21 -13.03
N ALA A 15 20.87 57.96 -13.11
CA ALA A 15 19.87 57.43 -12.24
C ALA A 15 20.53 56.88 -10.97
N ALA A 16 20.38 57.60 -9.88
CA ALA A 16 20.78 57.11 -8.56
C ALA A 16 19.95 55.89 -8.18
N LEU A 17 20.60 54.70 -8.21
CA LEU A 17 20.03 53.49 -7.64
C LEU A 17 20.02 53.64 -6.11
N CYS A 18 18.86 53.94 -5.54
CA CYS A 18 18.58 53.70 -4.14
C CYS A 18 18.52 52.17 -3.91
N LEU A 19 19.63 51.60 -3.45
CA LEU A 19 19.65 50.25 -2.88
C LEU A 19 18.92 50.29 -1.53
N THR A 20 17.61 50.07 -1.55
CA THR A 20 16.90 49.72 -0.32
C THR A 20 17.30 48.30 0.05
N ALA A 21 18.23 48.18 0.98
CA ALA A 21 18.53 46.92 1.65
C ALA A 21 17.23 46.44 2.36
N LEU A 22 16.55 45.48 1.76
CA LEU A 22 15.57 44.68 2.46
C LEU A 22 16.32 43.87 3.51
N ILE A 23 16.46 44.44 4.71
CA ILE A 23 16.84 43.66 5.90
C ILE A 23 15.64 42.72 6.14
N GLY A 24 15.73 41.53 5.57
CA GLY A 24 14.81 40.45 5.91
C GLY A 24 14.91 40.23 7.42
N ALA A 25 13.82 40.51 8.14
CA ALA A 25 13.70 40.13 9.52
C ALA A 25 14.05 38.61 9.62
N PRO A 26 14.92 38.19 10.53
CA PRO A 26 15.12 36.77 10.74
C PRO A 26 13.76 36.18 11.07
N ALA A 27 13.32 35.17 10.31
CA ALA A 27 12.19 34.36 10.71
C ALA A 27 12.56 33.80 12.09
N THR A 28 11.97 34.34 13.13
CA THR A 28 12.03 33.73 14.45
C THR A 28 11.42 32.35 14.29
N ALA A 29 12.27 31.31 14.23
CA ALA A 29 11.83 29.97 14.49
C ALA A 29 11.07 30.06 15.80
N GLN A 30 9.78 29.70 15.76
CA GLN A 30 9.00 29.60 16.99
C GLN A 30 9.72 28.57 17.87
N ASP A 31 10.43 29.08 18.87
CA ASP A 31 11.05 28.30 19.97
C ASP A 31 9.92 27.74 20.85
N GLY A 32 9.22 26.77 20.31
CA GLY A 32 8.24 25.94 20.96
C GLY A 32 8.40 24.55 20.43
N ALA A 33 9.55 23.90 20.66
CA ALA A 33 9.59 22.46 20.55
C ALA A 33 8.47 21.93 21.44
N PRO A 34 7.53 21.11 20.90
CA PRO A 34 6.43 20.61 21.72
C PRO A 34 7.01 19.93 22.96
N ASP A 35 6.44 20.19 24.12
CA ASP A 35 6.82 19.50 25.34
C ASP A 35 6.66 18.00 25.13
N ARG A 36 7.78 17.30 25.05
CA ARG A 36 7.84 15.86 24.81
C ARG A 36 7.78 15.03 26.09
N SER A 37 7.78 15.69 27.26
CA SER A 37 7.77 14.99 28.54
C SER A 37 6.58 14.06 28.68
N GLN A 38 5.41 14.47 28.17
CA GLN A 38 4.20 13.66 28.18
C GLN A 38 4.35 12.32 27.44
N TYR A 39 5.26 12.22 26.47
CA TYR A 39 5.46 11.01 25.66
C TYR A 39 6.38 9.99 26.35
N THR A 40 7.22 10.43 27.28
CA THR A 40 8.17 9.56 27.99
C THR A 40 7.48 8.64 29.01
N GLU A 41 6.32 9.07 29.49
CA GLU A 41 5.50 8.30 30.44
C GLU A 41 4.54 7.32 29.76
N MET A 42 4.37 7.42 28.44
CA MET A 42 3.45 6.56 27.71
C MET A 42 4.11 5.22 27.36
N SER A 43 3.35 4.13 27.52
CA SER A 43 3.71 2.86 26.90
C SER A 43 3.74 2.99 25.36
N SER A 44 4.39 2.06 24.68
CA SER A 44 4.44 2.07 23.20
C SER A 44 3.05 2.04 22.55
N GLU A 45 2.09 1.35 23.18
CA GLU A 45 0.71 1.28 22.68
C GLU A 45 -0.03 2.60 22.88
N GLU A 46 0.08 3.20 24.07
CA GLU A 46 -0.51 4.51 24.37
C GLU A 46 0.06 5.60 23.47
N LEU A 47 1.38 5.60 23.25
CA LEU A 47 2.04 6.53 22.35
C LEU A 47 1.55 6.36 20.90
N ALA A 48 1.43 5.12 20.41
CA ALA A 48 0.91 4.85 19.09
C ALA A 48 -0.54 5.34 18.94
N GLN A 49 -1.40 5.06 19.91
CA GLN A 49 -2.78 5.55 19.95
C GLN A 49 -2.84 7.08 19.98
N HIS A 50 -2.00 7.71 20.79
CA HIS A 50 -1.94 9.17 20.87
C HIS A 50 -1.54 9.78 19.52
N LEU A 51 -0.42 9.32 18.94
CA LEU A 51 0.11 9.88 17.68
C LEU A 51 -0.82 9.66 16.49
N MET A 52 -1.50 8.52 16.43
CA MET A 52 -2.38 8.20 15.31
C MET A 52 -3.76 8.86 15.41
N PHE A 53 -4.35 8.94 16.62
CA PHE A 53 -5.75 9.31 16.78
C PHE A 53 -6.00 10.60 17.55
N LYS A 54 -5.03 11.11 18.33
CA LYS A 54 -5.23 12.28 19.19
C LYS A 54 -4.36 13.47 18.81
N ALA A 55 -3.15 13.24 18.31
CA ALA A 55 -2.18 14.31 18.03
C ALA A 55 -2.50 15.13 16.76
N GLY A 56 -3.58 14.80 16.03
CA GLY A 56 -4.02 15.56 14.85
C GLY A 56 -3.20 15.31 13.59
N GLY A 57 -2.30 14.30 13.57
CA GLY A 57 -1.48 13.95 12.41
C GLY A 57 -2.30 13.37 11.23
N PHE A 58 -3.46 12.81 11.52
CA PHE A 58 -4.39 12.28 10.52
C PHE A 58 -5.77 12.92 10.64
N LYS A 59 -6.43 13.12 9.50
CA LYS A 59 -7.85 13.52 9.44
C LYS A 59 -8.74 12.31 9.66
N ILE A 60 -8.85 11.86 10.90
CA ILE A 60 -9.48 10.57 11.27
C ILE A 60 -10.95 10.45 10.89
N ASP A 61 -11.67 11.58 10.77
CA ASP A 61 -13.09 11.63 10.41
C ASP A 61 -13.31 11.68 8.89
N MET A 62 -12.25 11.79 8.10
CA MET A 62 -12.36 11.83 6.64
C MET A 62 -12.87 10.50 6.11
N ALA A 63 -13.85 10.57 5.18
CA ALA A 63 -14.38 9.38 4.50
C ALA A 63 -13.28 8.68 3.67
N THR A 64 -13.32 7.35 3.65
CA THR A 64 -12.45 6.51 2.83
C THR A 64 -13.22 5.92 1.65
N GLN A 65 -12.49 5.46 0.64
CA GLN A 65 -13.04 4.90 -0.58
C GLN A 65 -13.96 3.68 -0.31
N GLU A 66 -13.63 2.87 0.67
CA GLU A 66 -14.40 1.68 1.08
C GLU A 66 -15.63 1.99 1.94
N GLY A 67 -16.02 3.27 2.08
CA GLY A 67 -17.23 3.67 2.78
C GLY A 67 -17.12 3.73 4.30
N THR A 68 -15.91 3.86 4.85
CA THR A 68 -15.65 4.03 6.28
C THR A 68 -14.92 5.35 6.56
N THR A 69 -14.17 5.47 7.65
CA THR A 69 -13.35 6.64 7.97
C THR A 69 -11.87 6.28 8.08
N VAL A 70 -11.00 7.29 7.89
CA VAL A 70 -9.56 7.12 8.09
C VAL A 70 -9.24 6.56 9.48
N GLY A 71 -9.89 7.05 10.52
CA GLY A 71 -9.69 6.55 11.88
C GLY A 71 -10.04 5.07 12.01
N LYS A 72 -11.16 4.64 11.43
CA LYS A 72 -11.57 3.24 11.43
C LYS A 72 -10.60 2.36 10.63
N ARG A 73 -10.11 2.87 9.50
CA ARG A 73 -9.12 2.17 8.66
C ARG A 73 -7.78 1.98 9.35
N LEU A 74 -7.35 2.96 10.14
CA LEU A 74 -6.09 2.91 10.89
C LEU A 74 -6.17 2.09 12.18
N GLN A 75 -7.39 1.79 12.66
CA GLN A 75 -7.58 1.02 13.88
C GLN A 75 -7.19 -0.45 13.65
N GLN A 76 -6.33 -0.97 14.50
CA GLN A 76 -5.94 -2.38 14.46
C GLN A 76 -7.08 -3.28 14.98
N ASP A 77 -7.36 -4.36 14.26
CA ASP A 77 -8.19 -5.44 14.74
C ASP A 77 -7.45 -6.38 15.70
N ALA A 78 -8.13 -7.41 16.22
CA ALA A 78 -7.56 -8.35 17.18
C ALA A 78 -6.36 -9.13 16.61
N LEU A 79 -6.40 -9.51 15.33
CA LEU A 79 -5.30 -10.19 14.65
C LEU A 79 -4.08 -9.28 14.52
N GLN A 80 -4.29 -8.05 14.06
CA GLN A 80 -3.21 -7.07 13.90
C GLN A 80 -2.56 -6.71 15.25
N LYS A 81 -3.36 -6.55 16.31
CA LYS A 81 -2.86 -6.32 17.68
C LYS A 81 -1.99 -7.47 18.16
N THR A 82 -2.44 -8.72 17.96
CA THR A 82 -1.65 -9.91 18.31
C THR A 82 -0.33 -9.93 17.54
N CYS A 83 -0.34 -9.60 16.24
CA CYS A 83 0.88 -9.53 15.43
C CYS A 83 1.81 -8.35 15.76
N SER A 84 1.30 -7.26 16.31
CA SER A 84 2.12 -6.10 16.72
C SER A 84 3.00 -6.42 17.93
N GLY A 85 2.55 -7.31 18.81
CA GLY A 85 3.31 -7.81 19.98
C GLY A 85 4.36 -8.89 19.65
N ARG A 86 5.08 -8.75 18.54
CA ARG A 86 5.99 -9.81 17.99
C ARG A 86 7.04 -10.35 18.95
N SER A 87 7.47 -9.59 19.94
CA SER A 87 8.40 -10.06 20.97
C SER A 87 7.82 -11.18 21.84
N GLN A 88 6.52 -11.43 21.73
CA GLN A 88 5.76 -12.41 22.50
C GLN A 88 5.06 -13.46 21.61
N MET A 89 5.59 -13.70 20.38
CA MET A 89 5.04 -14.72 19.49
C MET A 89 5.41 -16.13 19.96
N ASP A 90 4.66 -16.61 20.91
CA ASP A 90 4.63 -18.01 21.34
C ASP A 90 3.61 -18.83 20.55
N SER A 91 3.53 -20.13 20.83
CA SER A 91 2.60 -21.03 20.15
C SER A 91 1.12 -20.68 20.37
N ALA A 92 0.78 -20.09 21.51
CA ALA A 92 -0.58 -19.68 21.82
C ALA A 92 -1.01 -18.48 20.95
N ASN A 93 -0.14 -17.49 20.80
CA ASN A 93 -0.36 -16.33 19.93
C ASN A 93 -0.41 -16.72 18.45
N VAL A 94 0.45 -17.66 18.02
CA VAL A 94 0.40 -18.23 16.66
C VAL A 94 -0.95 -18.90 16.41
N SER A 95 -1.41 -19.77 17.31
CA SER A 95 -2.70 -20.45 17.20
C SER A 95 -3.87 -19.47 17.15
N LYS A 96 -3.84 -18.44 18.01
CA LYS A 96 -4.85 -17.38 18.03
C LYS A 96 -4.91 -16.60 16.71
N VAL A 97 -3.76 -16.26 16.11
CA VAL A 97 -3.71 -15.58 14.81
C VAL A 97 -4.33 -16.45 13.71
N ILE A 98 -4.00 -17.75 13.67
CA ILE A 98 -4.58 -18.70 12.71
C ILE A 98 -6.09 -18.82 12.90
N GLU A 99 -6.56 -18.94 14.13
CA GLU A 99 -7.99 -19.01 14.45
C GLU A 99 -8.73 -17.75 13.97
N LEU A 100 -8.23 -16.56 14.33
CA LEU A 100 -8.81 -15.29 13.90
C LEU A 100 -8.82 -15.16 12.37
N ALA A 101 -7.75 -15.63 11.70
CA ALA A 101 -7.68 -15.61 10.25
C ALA A 101 -8.71 -16.55 9.62
N ARG A 102 -8.86 -17.79 10.14
CA ARG A 102 -9.86 -18.75 9.66
C ARG A 102 -11.27 -18.26 9.85
N ASN A 103 -11.56 -17.65 10.99
CA ASN A 103 -12.89 -17.10 11.30
C ASN A 103 -13.28 -15.91 10.42
N SER A 104 -12.31 -15.29 9.74
CA SER A 104 -12.54 -14.19 8.80
C SER A 104 -12.66 -14.64 7.33
N MET A 105 -12.55 -15.94 7.06
CA MET A 105 -12.64 -16.47 5.69
C MET A 105 -14.07 -16.45 5.20
N GLU A 106 -14.25 -15.93 3.99
CA GLU A 106 -15.50 -16.03 3.24
C GLU A 106 -15.21 -16.70 1.89
N TYR A 107 -16.09 -17.61 1.48
CA TYR A 107 -15.95 -18.34 0.23
C TYR A 107 -17.05 -17.95 -0.75
N PRO A 108 -16.82 -18.01 -2.07
CA PRO A 108 -17.86 -17.75 -3.05
C PRO A 108 -18.95 -18.83 -3.01
N ASP A 109 -20.21 -18.42 -3.12
CA ASP A 109 -21.38 -19.31 -3.05
C ASP A 109 -21.35 -20.45 -4.09
N GLY A 110 -20.76 -20.19 -5.26
CA GLY A 110 -20.62 -21.18 -6.36
C GLY A 110 -19.40 -22.10 -6.25
N GLY A 111 -18.61 -22.00 -5.18
CA GLY A 111 -17.32 -22.68 -5.07
C GLY A 111 -16.16 -21.83 -5.59
N ILE A 112 -14.94 -22.35 -5.44
CA ILE A 112 -13.71 -21.65 -5.83
C ILE A 112 -13.39 -21.99 -7.28
N GLU A 113 -13.68 -21.07 -8.20
CA GLU A 113 -13.43 -21.22 -9.63
C GLU A 113 -12.31 -20.27 -10.10
N LEU A 114 -11.67 -20.63 -11.22
CA LEU A 114 -10.70 -19.77 -11.88
C LEU A 114 -11.41 -18.78 -12.79
N GLY A 115 -10.96 -17.54 -12.78
CA GLY A 115 -11.45 -16.49 -13.65
C GLY A 115 -10.66 -16.36 -14.95
N ASP A 116 -10.38 -15.13 -15.36
CA ASP A 116 -9.62 -14.76 -16.56
C ASP A 116 -8.19 -14.38 -16.17
N TRP A 117 -7.18 -15.12 -16.65
CA TRP A 117 -5.80 -14.86 -16.32
C TRP A 117 -5.28 -13.51 -16.81
N LYS A 118 -5.81 -12.97 -17.93
CA LYS A 118 -5.41 -11.64 -18.43
C LYS A 118 -5.86 -10.52 -17.50
N LYS A 119 -7.08 -10.64 -16.98
CA LYS A 119 -7.55 -9.74 -15.91
C LYS A 119 -6.72 -9.93 -14.64
N GLY A 120 -6.40 -11.15 -14.28
CA GLY A 120 -5.54 -11.48 -13.13
C GLY A 120 -4.15 -10.85 -13.24
N GLN A 121 -3.53 -10.90 -14.41
CA GLN A 121 -2.27 -10.21 -14.69
C GLN A 121 -2.39 -8.70 -14.48
N ALA A 122 -3.41 -8.08 -15.08
CA ALA A 122 -3.65 -6.64 -14.92
C ALA A 122 -3.86 -6.23 -13.46
N LEU A 123 -4.64 -7.01 -12.70
CA LEU A 123 -4.85 -6.80 -11.26
C LEU A 123 -3.56 -6.97 -10.44
N SER A 124 -2.71 -7.93 -10.83
CA SER A 124 -1.43 -8.20 -10.16
C SER A 124 -0.37 -7.11 -10.41
N GLU A 125 -0.52 -6.34 -11.48
CA GLU A 125 0.35 -5.21 -11.85
C GLU A 125 -0.25 -3.86 -11.46
N ASN A 126 -1.51 -3.81 -11.08
CA ASN A 126 -2.22 -2.58 -10.73
C ASN A 126 -1.87 -2.12 -9.31
N ALA A 127 -1.26 -0.93 -9.22
CA ALA A 127 -0.87 -0.27 -7.97
C ALA A 127 -2.01 0.47 -7.27
N PHE A 128 -3.19 0.52 -7.91
CA PHE A 128 -4.30 1.28 -7.39
C PHE A 128 -4.98 0.51 -6.25
N GLY A 129 -4.96 1.08 -5.04
CA GLY A 129 -5.55 0.49 -3.84
C GLY A 129 -6.22 1.54 -2.97
N PHE A 130 -6.78 1.11 -1.86
CA PHE A 130 -7.35 2.03 -0.88
C PHE A 130 -6.26 2.88 -0.24
N ARG A 131 -6.41 4.19 -0.34
CA ARG A 131 -5.46 5.17 0.18
C ARG A 131 -6.02 5.86 1.42
N VAL A 132 -5.12 6.29 2.29
CA VAL A 132 -5.43 7.05 3.49
C VAL A 132 -4.69 8.38 3.44
N GLY A 133 -5.40 9.48 3.73
CA GLY A 133 -4.79 10.81 3.81
C GLY A 133 -4.78 11.61 2.50
N HIS A 134 -5.31 11.09 1.41
CA HIS A 134 -5.51 11.84 0.16
C HIS A 134 -6.84 12.61 0.20
N ASN A 135 -6.81 13.91 -0.09
CA ASN A 135 -7.99 14.77 -0.04
C ASN A 135 -8.73 14.88 -1.38
N ILE A 136 -8.07 14.54 -2.49
CA ILE A 136 -8.52 14.87 -3.85
C ILE A 136 -8.55 13.66 -4.80
N ASP A 137 -8.22 12.47 -4.31
CA ASP A 137 -8.28 11.25 -5.14
C ASP A 137 -9.73 10.81 -5.29
N ASP A 138 -10.31 11.02 -6.46
CA ASP A 138 -11.55 10.32 -6.84
C ASP A 138 -11.20 8.90 -7.28
N HIS A 139 -11.53 7.95 -6.42
CA HIS A 139 -11.25 6.54 -6.64
C HIS A 139 -12.46 5.79 -7.22
N SER A 140 -13.60 6.46 -7.38
CA SER A 140 -14.86 5.83 -7.80
C SER A 140 -14.78 5.18 -9.18
N ALA A 141 -13.92 5.70 -10.07
CA ALA A 141 -13.75 5.22 -11.44
C ALA A 141 -12.57 4.24 -11.63
N LYS A 142 -11.80 3.95 -10.58
CA LYS A 142 -10.57 3.14 -10.71
C LYS A 142 -10.70 1.82 -9.97
N GLU A 143 -10.38 0.75 -10.67
CA GLU A 143 -10.35 -0.59 -10.11
C GLU A 143 -9.16 -0.80 -9.18
N THR A 144 -9.40 -1.37 -8.00
CA THR A 144 -8.32 -1.73 -7.07
C THR A 144 -7.60 -2.98 -7.54
N GLY A 145 -6.27 -3.00 -7.38
CA GLY A 145 -5.40 -4.15 -7.68
C GLY A 145 -4.57 -4.58 -6.49
N GLY A 146 -3.86 -5.68 -6.65
CA GLY A 146 -3.03 -6.28 -5.58
C GLY A 146 -1.57 -5.86 -5.61
N LEU A 147 -1.08 -5.32 -6.74
CA LEU A 147 0.34 -5.00 -6.99
C LEU A 147 1.30 -6.12 -6.53
N CYS A 148 0.99 -7.34 -6.88
CA CYS A 148 1.72 -8.54 -6.45
C CYS A 148 3.19 -8.51 -6.86
N ILE A 149 3.48 -7.91 -8.03
CA ILE A 149 4.84 -7.78 -8.58
C ILE A 149 5.79 -7.00 -7.67
N ASN A 150 5.29 -6.11 -6.80
CA ASN A 150 6.16 -5.39 -5.86
C ASN A 150 6.82 -6.29 -4.82
N CYS A 151 6.21 -7.44 -4.54
CA CYS A 151 6.71 -8.38 -3.55
C CYS A 151 7.18 -9.69 -4.17
N HIS A 152 6.59 -10.11 -5.29
CA HIS A 152 6.80 -11.41 -5.92
C HIS A 152 7.37 -11.29 -7.33
N LYS A 153 8.30 -12.18 -7.68
CA LYS A 153 8.63 -12.45 -9.07
C LYS A 153 7.51 -13.31 -9.66
N MET A 154 6.76 -12.77 -10.62
CA MET A 154 5.61 -13.45 -11.24
C MET A 154 6.01 -14.19 -12.51
N GLU A 155 6.83 -13.58 -13.35
CA GLU A 155 7.26 -14.08 -14.66
C GLU A 155 8.78 -13.95 -14.81
N GLU A 156 9.43 -14.91 -15.48
CA GLU A 156 10.87 -14.81 -15.77
C GLU A 156 11.19 -13.55 -16.60
N LYS A 157 10.40 -13.27 -17.61
CA LYS A 157 10.59 -12.15 -18.54
C LYS A 157 10.44 -10.77 -17.86
N LYS A 158 9.80 -10.71 -16.69
CA LYS A 158 9.57 -9.48 -15.91
C LYS A 158 10.37 -9.39 -14.63
N ALA A 159 11.40 -10.21 -14.47
CA ALA A 159 12.21 -10.30 -13.25
C ALA A 159 12.74 -8.93 -12.75
N ILE A 160 13.14 -8.06 -13.69
CA ILE A 160 13.69 -6.71 -13.38
C ILE A 160 12.68 -5.77 -12.70
N ARG A 161 11.38 -6.03 -12.85
CA ARG A 161 10.30 -5.23 -12.24
C ARG A 161 9.73 -5.87 -10.98
N SER A 162 10.29 -6.97 -10.55
CA SER A 162 9.73 -7.82 -9.49
C SER A 162 10.45 -7.59 -8.18
N GLY A 163 9.68 -7.51 -7.09
CA GLY A 163 10.21 -7.50 -5.73
C GLY A 163 10.68 -8.88 -5.29
N THR A 164 11.45 -8.89 -4.21
CA THR A 164 12.03 -10.09 -3.59
C THR A 164 11.56 -10.29 -2.15
N LEU A 165 10.55 -9.55 -1.71
CA LEU A 165 10.02 -9.67 -0.34
C LEU A 165 9.23 -10.97 -0.15
N GLY A 166 8.49 -11.39 -1.19
CA GLY A 166 7.78 -12.65 -1.24
C GLY A 166 8.55 -13.71 -2.06
N PRO A 167 8.18 -15.00 -1.96
CA PRO A 167 8.75 -16.03 -2.80
C PRO A 167 8.44 -15.81 -4.28
N SER A 168 9.30 -16.38 -5.17
CA SER A 168 9.00 -16.42 -6.60
C SER A 168 7.74 -17.25 -6.83
N LEU A 169 6.86 -16.73 -7.71
CA LEU A 169 5.64 -17.40 -8.14
C LEU A 169 5.75 -17.90 -9.59
N VAL A 170 6.93 -17.77 -10.21
CA VAL A 170 7.20 -18.32 -11.55
C VAL A 170 6.92 -19.82 -11.55
N ASN A 171 6.23 -20.29 -12.59
CA ASN A 171 5.79 -21.69 -12.71
C ASN A 171 4.90 -22.18 -11.55
N TYR A 172 4.11 -21.27 -10.95
CA TYR A 172 3.32 -21.61 -9.77
C TYR A 172 2.34 -22.75 -10.03
N GLY A 173 1.57 -22.69 -11.11
CA GLY A 173 0.63 -23.75 -11.50
C GLY A 173 1.33 -25.03 -11.92
N ASN A 174 2.42 -24.94 -12.69
CA ASN A 174 3.21 -26.10 -13.10
C ASN A 174 3.81 -26.83 -11.90
N ASN A 175 4.27 -26.10 -10.88
CA ASN A 175 4.91 -26.68 -9.70
C ASN A 175 3.93 -27.25 -8.68
N ARG A 176 2.71 -26.68 -8.59
CA ARG A 176 1.73 -27.04 -7.55
C ARG A 176 0.54 -27.83 -8.06
N GLY A 177 0.37 -27.88 -9.38
CA GLY A 177 -0.83 -28.42 -10.02
C GLY A 177 -2.01 -27.43 -9.93
N THR A 178 -3.14 -27.84 -10.54
CA THR A 178 -4.36 -27.03 -10.69
C THR A 178 -5.59 -27.68 -10.05
N GLY A 179 -5.37 -28.67 -9.18
CA GLY A 179 -6.45 -29.39 -8.48
C GLY A 179 -7.14 -28.54 -7.41
N GLU A 180 -8.27 -29.06 -6.91
CA GLU A 180 -9.13 -28.34 -5.96
C GLU A 180 -8.39 -27.90 -4.68
N ASP A 181 -7.50 -28.73 -4.14
CA ASP A 181 -6.71 -28.39 -2.95
C ASP A 181 -5.79 -27.20 -3.23
N THR A 182 -5.18 -27.14 -4.43
CA THR A 182 -4.33 -26.02 -4.84
C THR A 182 -5.15 -24.75 -5.05
N LYS A 183 -6.32 -24.85 -5.67
CA LYS A 183 -7.24 -23.72 -5.83
C LYS A 183 -7.65 -23.17 -4.46
N LYS A 184 -8.08 -24.05 -3.57
CA LYS A 184 -8.49 -23.66 -2.22
C LYS A 184 -7.35 -22.98 -1.46
N TYR A 185 -6.17 -23.59 -1.43
CA TYR A 185 -4.99 -23.01 -0.80
C TYR A 185 -4.66 -21.62 -1.37
N THR A 186 -4.65 -21.49 -2.70
CA THR A 186 -4.33 -20.23 -3.36
C THR A 186 -5.36 -19.14 -3.06
N TYR A 187 -6.64 -19.50 -3.07
CA TYR A 187 -7.72 -18.59 -2.66
C TYR A 187 -7.53 -18.10 -1.22
N GLU A 188 -7.34 -19.03 -0.28
CA GLU A 188 -7.20 -18.72 1.14
C GLU A 188 -5.97 -17.81 1.41
N VAL A 189 -4.84 -18.05 0.73
CA VAL A 189 -3.65 -17.20 0.84
C VAL A 189 -3.91 -15.80 0.31
N LEU A 190 -4.63 -15.65 -0.79
CA LEU A 190 -4.99 -14.33 -1.35
C LEU A 190 -6.04 -13.62 -0.49
N TYR A 191 -7.00 -14.35 0.04
CA TYR A 191 -8.06 -13.79 0.86
C TYR A 191 -7.52 -13.33 2.23
N ASN A 192 -6.88 -14.25 2.97
CA ASN A 192 -6.21 -13.97 4.25
C ASN A 192 -4.98 -14.88 4.47
N PRO A 193 -3.77 -14.42 4.13
CA PRO A 193 -2.56 -15.24 4.21
C PRO A 193 -2.19 -15.70 5.63
N HIS A 194 -2.73 -15.06 6.66
CA HIS A 194 -2.47 -15.43 8.05
C HIS A 194 -3.03 -16.81 8.42
N VAL A 195 -3.90 -17.41 7.59
CA VAL A 195 -4.36 -18.79 7.75
C VAL A 195 -3.19 -19.77 7.73
N PHE A 196 -2.18 -19.52 6.89
CA PHE A 196 -1.00 -20.37 6.73
C PHE A 196 0.28 -19.75 7.24
N PHE A 197 0.36 -18.42 7.18
CA PHE A 197 1.57 -17.64 7.49
C PHE A 197 1.27 -16.59 8.57
N PRO A 198 1.17 -16.97 9.84
CA PRO A 198 0.85 -16.04 10.93
C PRO A 198 1.76 -14.82 10.93
N CYS A 199 1.17 -13.64 11.03
CA CYS A 199 1.86 -12.36 11.03
C CYS A 199 2.75 -12.08 9.81
N THR A 200 2.42 -12.68 8.66
CA THR A 200 3.08 -12.37 7.39
C THR A 200 2.94 -10.90 7.00
N LYS A 201 3.82 -10.44 6.12
CA LYS A 201 3.73 -9.10 5.49
C LYS A 201 2.82 -9.05 4.27
N MET A 202 2.39 -10.21 3.76
CA MET A 202 1.43 -10.25 2.67
C MET A 202 0.10 -9.66 3.13
N PRO A 203 -0.51 -8.72 2.38
CA PRO A 203 -1.77 -8.10 2.75
C PRO A 203 -2.94 -9.11 2.76
N ARG A 204 -3.93 -8.84 3.59
CA ARG A 204 -5.21 -9.58 3.65
C ARG A 204 -6.16 -9.00 2.61
N PHE A 205 -5.96 -9.30 1.36
CA PHE A 205 -6.65 -8.63 0.26
C PHE A 205 -8.17 -8.80 0.30
N GLY A 206 -8.65 -10.02 0.55
CA GLY A 206 -10.09 -10.30 0.64
C GLY A 206 -10.72 -9.68 1.90
N VAL A 207 -10.19 -10.00 3.08
CA VAL A 207 -10.72 -9.48 4.37
C VAL A 207 -10.78 -7.96 4.41
N ASN A 208 -9.79 -7.28 3.81
CA ASN A 208 -9.75 -5.83 3.76
C ASN A 208 -10.58 -5.22 2.60
N GLY A 209 -11.28 -6.03 1.82
CA GLY A 209 -12.10 -5.58 0.70
C GLY A 209 -11.33 -4.95 -0.47
N VAL A 210 -10.00 -5.11 -0.51
CA VAL A 210 -9.15 -4.58 -1.61
C VAL A 210 -9.40 -5.38 -2.89
N LEU A 211 -9.49 -6.69 -2.77
CA LEU A 211 -9.84 -7.59 -3.85
C LEU A 211 -11.16 -8.29 -3.50
N THR A 212 -12.14 -8.18 -4.39
CA THR A 212 -13.37 -8.98 -4.34
C THR A 212 -13.06 -10.45 -4.63
N GLN A 213 -13.98 -11.36 -4.30
CA GLN A 213 -13.84 -12.79 -4.62
C GLN A 213 -13.65 -13.01 -6.13
N GLU A 214 -14.34 -12.24 -6.98
CA GLU A 214 -14.15 -12.27 -8.43
C GLU A 214 -12.73 -11.85 -8.83
N LYS A 215 -12.19 -10.77 -8.28
CA LYS A 215 -10.81 -10.35 -8.54
C LYS A 215 -9.79 -11.39 -8.08
N ILE A 216 -10.04 -12.02 -6.95
CA ILE A 216 -9.21 -13.13 -6.46
C ILE A 216 -9.26 -14.29 -7.47
N SER A 217 -10.43 -14.68 -8.00
CA SER A 217 -10.55 -15.74 -9.01
C SER A 217 -9.72 -15.44 -10.27
N HIS A 218 -9.70 -14.17 -10.71
CA HIS A 218 -8.86 -13.75 -11.84
C HIS A 218 -7.36 -13.86 -11.54
N ILE A 219 -6.92 -13.44 -10.35
CA ILE A 219 -5.51 -13.58 -9.94
C ILE A 219 -5.14 -15.06 -9.77
N MET A 220 -6.04 -15.90 -9.27
CA MET A 220 -5.85 -17.33 -9.23
C MET A 220 -5.64 -17.92 -10.62
N ALA A 221 -6.44 -17.51 -11.60
CA ALA A 221 -6.25 -17.92 -12.98
C ALA A 221 -4.86 -17.48 -13.52
N TYR A 222 -4.43 -16.26 -13.22
CA TYR A 222 -3.08 -15.81 -13.59
C TYR A 222 -1.96 -16.69 -12.98
N LEU A 223 -2.16 -17.21 -11.78
CA LEU A 223 -1.19 -18.10 -11.13
C LEU A 223 -1.27 -19.56 -11.61
N LEU A 224 -2.46 -20.06 -11.92
CA LEU A 224 -2.72 -21.49 -12.08
C LEU A 224 -3.01 -21.93 -13.51
N ASP A 225 -3.49 -21.03 -14.39
CA ASP A 225 -3.81 -21.38 -15.78
C ASP A 225 -2.54 -21.75 -16.55
N PRO A 226 -2.51 -22.92 -17.20
CA PRO A 226 -1.36 -23.32 -18.01
C PRO A 226 -0.98 -22.37 -19.14
N GLU A 227 -1.95 -21.60 -19.67
CA GLU A 227 -1.71 -20.61 -20.72
C GLU A 227 -1.23 -19.26 -20.17
N SER A 228 -1.18 -19.11 -18.86
CA SER A 228 -0.71 -17.89 -18.20
C SER A 228 0.80 -17.74 -18.32
N PRO A 229 1.32 -16.52 -18.56
CA PRO A 229 2.77 -16.27 -18.64
C PRO A 229 3.51 -16.51 -17.33
N VAL A 230 2.83 -16.75 -16.23
CA VAL A 230 3.43 -17.24 -14.97
C VAL A 230 3.96 -18.66 -15.14
N ASN A 231 3.33 -19.46 -16.01
CA ASN A 231 3.58 -20.89 -16.21
C ASN A 231 4.31 -21.20 -17.55
N GLU A 232 4.85 -20.17 -18.23
CA GLU A 232 5.69 -20.30 -19.43
C GLU A 232 7.16 -20.60 -19.12
#